data_d46f13ce252a74db59f40fa9cd018827
#
_entry.id   d46f13ce252a74db59f40fa9cd018827
#
_cell.length_a   1.000
_cell.length_b   1.000
_cell.length_c   1.000
_cell.angle_alpha   90.00
_cell.angle_beta   90.00
_cell.angle_gamma   90.00
#
_symmetry.space_group_name_H-M   'P 1'
#
loop_
_entity.id
_entity.type
_entity.pdbx_description
1 polymer ?
#
loop_
_entity_poly.entity_id
_entity_poly.type
_entity_poly.pdbx_seq_one_letter_code
_entity_poly.pdbx_strand_id
1 'polypeptide(L)'
;MKAWIILIATAIGLTAAASVAVPLLTADNLAGRPGIPAPTATPEGPAPSVQVDGDLTYKFGVMAQGTEGKHGWVFKNDGPGVLELRNLGSDCSCTVPQIGDPHKPGGKSQVVLPVKAGSTEPVELTWQTRTNNGDYRKTARIGTNDPKQPVITLAIEGKVYPAVIVMPGEGAIAFNTVSNDEDSVALRGIVSKDRPEMKITELVSSNPELIEVKSHPMTPEQAKQAQVEAGHELVFTLKAGSKLGSFAEEVLIGTDHPLKPRLTMKVMGKVTGPILLTPERVYLRNLTSSFGGSEEVTVWARGRSGVKFEVAKKPEGVDVAFEPIKLPDGVKGSRYKMTVKVLPGVPAGPIVDEIVLKTDHPKASEIRVPVDILVQASN
;
A
#
# COMPACT_ATOMS: atom_id res chain seq x y z
N MET A 1 30.82 26.13 -19.34
CA MET A 1 32.11 25.96 -18.64
C MET A 1 32.08 26.69 -17.32
N LYS A 2 31.94 25.96 -16.23
CA LYS A 2 32.53 26.19 -14.90
C LYS A 2 31.86 25.16 -13.94
N ALA A 3 32.62 24.10 -13.70
CA ALA A 3 32.32 23.06 -12.74
C ALA A 3 32.49 23.62 -11.32
N TRP A 4 31.56 23.33 -10.43
CA TRP A 4 31.72 23.51 -8.99
C TRP A 4 32.00 22.15 -8.37
N ILE A 5 33.27 21.98 -7.97
CA ILE A 5 33.78 20.86 -7.19
C ILE A 5 33.48 21.17 -5.74
N ILE A 6 32.65 20.36 -5.08
CA ILE A 6 32.46 20.38 -3.65
C ILE A 6 33.46 19.38 -3.05
N LEU A 7 34.43 19.90 -2.32
CA LEU A 7 35.37 19.16 -1.49
C LEU A 7 34.63 18.60 -0.26
N ILE A 8 34.55 17.27 -0.16
CA ILE A 8 34.17 16.58 1.08
C ILE A 8 35.49 16.30 1.83
N ALA A 9 35.66 16.98 2.93
CA ALA A 9 36.75 16.72 3.88
C ALA A 9 36.49 15.39 4.60
N THR A 10 37.37 14.41 4.37
CA THR A 10 37.41 13.14 5.11
C THR A 10 38.07 13.38 6.47
N ALA A 11 37.25 13.38 7.52
CA ALA A 11 37.74 13.27 8.88
C ALA A 11 38.11 11.81 9.18
N ILE A 12 39.40 11.49 9.16
CA ILE A 12 39.94 10.22 9.64
C ILE A 12 39.90 10.27 11.17
N GLY A 13 38.88 9.71 11.78
CA GLY A 13 38.85 9.43 13.21
C GLY A 13 39.57 8.11 13.50
N LEU A 14 40.69 8.19 14.24
CA LEU A 14 41.31 7.03 14.85
C LEU A 14 40.32 6.40 15.84
N THR A 15 39.71 5.27 15.48
CA THR A 15 39.05 4.41 16.44
C THR A 15 40.07 3.46 17.04
N ALA A 16 40.41 3.71 18.30
CA ALA A 16 41.13 2.77 19.12
C ALA A 16 40.36 1.45 19.16
N ALA A 17 40.96 0.38 18.68
CA ALA A 17 40.45 -0.98 18.80
C ALA A 17 40.48 -1.37 20.28
N ALA A 18 39.36 -1.15 20.97
CA ALA A 18 39.11 -1.83 22.24
C ALA A 18 38.78 -3.30 21.92
N SER A 19 39.74 -4.16 22.10
CA SER A 19 39.55 -5.61 22.08
C SER A 19 38.62 -5.96 23.24
N VAL A 20 37.31 -6.06 22.95
CA VAL A 20 36.36 -6.67 23.86
C VAL A 20 36.64 -8.18 23.84
N ALA A 21 37.34 -8.63 24.85
CA ALA A 21 37.42 -10.07 25.12
C ALA A 21 36.01 -10.58 25.37
N VAL A 22 35.47 -11.33 24.41
CA VAL A 22 34.23 -12.11 24.60
C VAL A 22 34.60 -13.21 25.59
N PRO A 23 34.08 -13.20 26.82
CA PRO A 23 34.31 -14.30 27.73
C PRO A 23 33.66 -15.57 27.11
N LEU A 24 34.47 -16.59 26.91
CA LEU A 24 33.98 -17.93 26.63
C LEU A 24 33.00 -18.28 27.75
N LEU A 25 31.73 -18.43 27.40
CA LEU A 25 30.71 -18.90 28.32
C LEU A 25 31.01 -20.36 28.66
N THR A 26 31.66 -20.57 29.78
CA THR A 26 31.79 -21.90 30.36
C THR A 26 30.44 -22.31 30.97
N ALA A 27 30.19 -23.59 31.04
CA ALA A 27 28.93 -24.19 31.51
C ALA A 27 28.46 -23.67 32.88
N ASP A 28 29.37 -23.16 33.71
CA ASP A 28 29.09 -22.63 35.07
C ASP A 28 28.36 -21.27 35.09
N ASN A 29 28.35 -20.50 33.99
CA ASN A 29 27.68 -19.19 33.94
C ASN A 29 26.18 -19.26 33.57
N LEU A 30 25.63 -20.45 33.35
CA LEU A 30 24.21 -20.66 33.03
C LEU A 30 23.34 -20.99 34.27
N ALA A 31 23.94 -21.20 35.42
CA ALA A 31 23.25 -21.62 36.64
C ALA A 31 22.43 -20.53 37.36
N GLY A 32 22.46 -19.27 36.91
CA GLY A 32 21.84 -18.13 37.59
C GLY A 32 20.65 -17.48 36.91
N ARG A 33 20.12 -18.02 35.79
CA ARG A 33 18.92 -17.45 35.13
C ARG A 33 17.66 -18.15 35.65
N PRO A 34 16.68 -17.42 36.24
CA PRO A 34 15.39 -18.00 36.59
C PRO A 34 14.68 -18.51 35.34
N GLY A 35 14.40 -19.79 35.25
CA GLY A 35 13.58 -20.39 34.20
C GLY A 35 14.19 -21.52 33.37
N ILE A 36 15.46 -21.89 33.57
CA ILE A 36 16.01 -23.15 33.03
C ILE A 36 16.10 -24.15 34.17
N PRO A 37 15.23 -25.17 34.25
CA PRO A 37 15.40 -26.25 35.18
C PRO A 37 16.76 -26.90 34.87
N ALA A 38 17.60 -27.05 35.90
CA ALA A 38 18.82 -27.85 35.82
C ALA A 38 18.49 -29.24 35.24
N PRO A 39 19.41 -29.83 34.41
CA PRO A 39 19.21 -31.19 33.93
C PRO A 39 18.98 -32.10 35.17
N THR A 40 17.81 -32.70 35.22
CA THR A 40 17.46 -33.67 36.27
C THR A 40 18.49 -34.79 36.24
N ALA A 41 18.96 -35.19 37.41
CA ALA A 41 19.89 -36.30 37.61
C ALA A 41 19.57 -37.46 36.63
N THR A 42 20.59 -38.05 36.06
CA THR A 42 20.48 -39.19 35.17
C THR A 42 19.60 -40.25 35.84
N PRO A 43 18.47 -40.64 35.23
CA PRO A 43 17.65 -41.69 35.83
C PRO A 43 18.47 -42.99 35.97
N GLU A 44 18.49 -43.55 37.17
CA GLU A 44 18.98 -44.93 37.36
C GLU A 44 18.02 -45.90 36.61
N GLY A 45 18.36 -46.26 35.37
CA GLY A 45 17.56 -47.13 34.55
C GLY A 45 17.96 -47.09 33.07
N PRO A 46 17.35 -47.92 32.24
CA PRO A 46 17.61 -47.94 30.82
C PRO A 46 17.25 -46.59 30.17
N ALA A 47 18.17 -46.06 29.36
CA ALA A 47 17.98 -44.74 28.73
C ALA A 47 16.86 -44.74 27.67
N PRO A 48 16.01 -43.72 27.61
CA PRO A 48 15.09 -43.53 26.49
C PRO A 48 15.86 -43.09 25.22
N SER A 49 15.22 -43.23 24.07
CA SER A 49 15.74 -42.71 22.80
C SER A 49 14.60 -42.13 21.99
N VAL A 50 14.62 -40.80 21.81
CA VAL A 50 13.58 -40.10 21.06
C VAL A 50 13.88 -40.10 19.56
N GLN A 51 12.84 -40.38 18.79
CA GLN A 51 12.81 -40.21 17.35
C GLN A 51 11.60 -39.32 17.01
N VAL A 52 11.76 -38.44 16.05
CA VAL A 52 10.64 -37.62 15.53
C VAL A 52 10.45 -37.98 14.06
N ASP A 53 9.23 -38.31 13.72
CA ASP A 53 8.89 -38.61 12.33
C ASP A 53 8.77 -37.35 11.49
N GLY A 54 9.50 -37.34 10.35
CA GLY A 54 9.51 -36.21 9.43
C GLY A 54 10.51 -35.10 9.75
N ASP A 55 10.37 -33.99 9.02
CA ASP A 55 11.22 -32.81 9.16
C ASP A 55 10.76 -32.00 10.40
N LEU A 56 11.72 -31.56 11.23
CA LEU A 56 11.43 -30.70 12.39
C LEU A 56 10.96 -29.29 12.01
N THR A 57 11.06 -28.92 10.73
CA THR A 57 10.55 -27.66 10.18
C THR A 57 9.38 -27.91 9.23
N TYR A 58 8.20 -27.49 9.62
CA TYR A 58 7.03 -27.52 8.76
C TYR A 58 6.92 -26.25 7.93
N LYS A 59 6.81 -26.41 6.60
CA LYS A 59 6.64 -25.31 5.64
C LYS A 59 5.17 -25.23 5.23
N PHE A 60 4.45 -24.20 5.71
CA PHE A 60 3.03 -24.03 5.40
C PHE A 60 2.75 -23.30 4.08
N GLY A 61 3.80 -22.82 3.38
CA GLY A 61 3.63 -22.07 2.14
C GLY A 61 3.17 -20.62 2.37
N VAL A 62 1.99 -20.26 1.86
CA VAL A 62 1.38 -18.94 2.01
C VAL A 62 0.09 -19.04 2.80
N MET A 63 -0.12 -18.11 3.74
CA MET A 63 -1.36 -17.98 4.52
C MET A 63 -1.81 -16.52 4.55
N ALA A 64 -3.12 -16.31 4.68
CA ALA A 64 -3.66 -14.97 4.93
C ALA A 64 -3.42 -14.51 6.36
N GLN A 65 -3.39 -13.20 6.56
CA GLN A 65 -3.44 -12.58 7.89
C GLN A 65 -4.73 -12.97 8.62
N GLY A 66 -4.63 -13.10 9.96
CA GLY A 66 -5.79 -13.43 10.81
C GLY A 66 -6.22 -14.89 10.74
N THR A 67 -5.43 -15.77 10.10
CA THR A 67 -5.72 -17.20 10.04
C THR A 67 -4.97 -17.98 11.13
N GLU A 68 -5.46 -19.19 11.38
CA GLU A 68 -4.85 -20.16 12.26
C GLU A 68 -4.34 -21.35 11.44
N GLY A 69 -3.16 -21.84 11.79
CA GLY A 69 -2.59 -23.05 11.25
C GLY A 69 -2.30 -24.06 12.35
N LYS A 70 -2.18 -25.33 11.97
CA LYS A 70 -1.74 -26.38 12.87
C LYS A 70 -0.98 -27.46 12.13
N HIS A 71 0.00 -28.07 12.81
CA HIS A 71 0.76 -29.19 12.32
C HIS A 71 1.17 -30.10 13.48
N GLY A 72 1.17 -31.42 13.22
CA GLY A 72 1.51 -32.42 14.21
C GLY A 72 2.76 -33.19 13.81
N TRP A 73 3.60 -33.50 14.79
CA TRP A 73 4.72 -34.41 14.69
C TRP A 73 4.45 -35.64 15.56
N VAL A 74 4.97 -36.78 15.18
CA VAL A 74 4.91 -38.01 15.97
C VAL A 74 6.25 -38.24 16.64
N PHE A 75 6.26 -38.25 17.97
CA PHE A 75 7.43 -38.57 18.80
C PHE A 75 7.37 -40.04 19.19
N LYS A 76 8.39 -40.76 18.88
CA LYS A 76 8.53 -42.19 19.16
C LYS A 76 9.64 -42.41 20.18
N ASN A 77 9.44 -43.35 21.11
CA ASN A 77 10.47 -43.78 22.02
C ASN A 77 11.03 -45.13 21.54
N ASP A 78 12.20 -45.10 20.90
CA ASP A 78 12.91 -46.30 20.44
C ASP A 78 13.87 -46.88 21.52
N GLY A 79 13.96 -46.23 22.67
CA GLY A 79 14.76 -46.68 23.81
C GLY A 79 14.00 -47.62 24.74
N PRO A 80 14.72 -48.36 25.58
CA PRO A 80 14.11 -49.27 26.57
C PRO A 80 13.56 -48.51 27.81
N GLY A 81 14.00 -47.27 28.08
CA GLY A 81 13.51 -46.47 29.22
C GLY A 81 12.26 -45.69 28.86
N VAL A 82 11.57 -45.10 29.86
CA VAL A 82 10.43 -44.23 29.66
C VAL A 82 10.94 -42.88 29.17
N LEU A 83 10.48 -42.43 27.99
CA LEU A 83 10.75 -41.09 27.46
C LEU A 83 9.75 -40.09 28.10
N GLU A 84 10.27 -38.97 28.59
CA GLU A 84 9.45 -37.87 29.11
C GLU A 84 9.48 -36.72 28.14
N LEU A 85 8.32 -36.28 27.67
CA LEU A 85 8.17 -35.06 26.84
C LEU A 85 7.68 -33.90 27.70
N ARG A 86 8.35 -32.73 27.59
CA ARG A 86 8.03 -31.53 28.35
C ARG A 86 7.86 -30.34 27.42
N ASN A 87 6.82 -29.55 27.64
CA ASN A 87 6.67 -28.28 26.93
C ASN A 87 7.60 -27.23 27.55
N LEU A 88 8.63 -26.79 26.84
CA LEU A 88 9.56 -25.75 27.26
C LEU A 88 9.15 -24.35 26.73
N GLY A 89 7.99 -24.23 26.06
CA GLY A 89 7.46 -23.00 25.52
C GLY A 89 7.82 -22.76 24.06
N SER A 90 7.36 -21.63 23.58
CA SER A 90 7.59 -21.12 22.22
C SER A 90 8.16 -19.71 22.26
N ASP A 91 8.68 -19.24 21.14
CA ASP A 91 9.21 -17.88 20.95
C ASP A 91 8.10 -16.80 20.86
N CYS A 92 6.84 -17.20 20.83
CA CYS A 92 5.68 -16.30 20.74
C CYS A 92 4.45 -16.89 21.42
N SER A 93 3.68 -16.06 22.11
CA SER A 93 2.35 -16.43 22.61
C SER A 93 1.32 -16.76 21.53
N CYS A 94 1.65 -16.49 20.27
CA CYS A 94 0.85 -16.81 19.08
C CYS A 94 1.08 -18.25 18.59
N THR A 95 2.01 -18.99 19.20
CA THR A 95 2.34 -20.38 18.86
C THR A 95 2.27 -21.21 20.13
N VAL A 96 1.38 -22.19 20.14
CA VAL A 96 1.11 -23.01 21.32
C VAL A 96 1.45 -24.46 21.02
N PRO A 97 2.50 -25.04 21.66
CA PRO A 97 2.76 -26.47 21.58
C PRO A 97 1.81 -27.22 22.52
N GLN A 98 1.19 -28.27 22.00
CA GLN A 98 0.36 -29.20 22.71
C GLN A 98 0.98 -30.60 22.64
N ILE A 99 1.27 -31.20 23.78
CA ILE A 99 1.85 -32.53 23.88
C ILE A 99 0.76 -33.53 24.24
N GLY A 100 0.66 -34.61 23.46
CA GLY A 100 -0.33 -35.69 23.67
C GLY A 100 -1.71 -35.35 23.11
N ASP A 101 -2.59 -36.37 23.12
CA ASP A 101 -3.94 -36.24 22.58
C ASP A 101 -4.80 -35.40 23.54
N PRO A 102 -5.38 -34.24 23.08
CA PRO A 102 -6.23 -33.39 23.91
C PRO A 102 -7.52 -34.04 24.39
N HIS A 103 -7.92 -35.15 23.76
CA HIS A 103 -9.14 -35.89 24.09
C HIS A 103 -8.90 -37.00 25.11
N LYS A 104 -7.63 -37.32 25.42
CA LYS A 104 -7.30 -38.26 26.48
C LYS A 104 -7.29 -37.58 27.87
N PRO A 105 -7.67 -38.28 28.94
CA PRO A 105 -7.56 -37.75 30.30
C PRO A 105 -6.13 -37.27 30.61
N GLY A 106 -5.99 -35.98 30.98
CA GLY A 106 -4.69 -35.35 31.25
C GLY A 106 -4.01 -34.67 30.05
N GLY A 107 -4.49 -34.81 28.80
CA GLY A 107 -3.83 -34.34 27.60
C GLY A 107 -3.67 -32.83 27.43
N LYS A 108 -4.43 -32.00 28.17
CA LYS A 108 -4.34 -30.52 28.05
C LYS A 108 -3.47 -29.82 29.08
N SER A 109 -3.04 -30.52 30.11
CA SER A 109 -2.40 -29.89 31.30
C SER A 109 -1.16 -30.61 31.79
N GLN A 110 -0.71 -31.67 31.12
CA GLN A 110 0.48 -32.37 31.55
C GLN A 110 1.74 -31.55 31.27
N VAL A 111 2.40 -31.15 32.35
CA VAL A 111 3.74 -30.52 32.28
C VAL A 111 4.77 -31.52 31.76
N VAL A 112 4.53 -32.82 31.95
CA VAL A 112 5.38 -33.94 31.49
C VAL A 112 4.49 -35.08 30.99
N LEU A 113 4.71 -35.55 29.77
CA LEU A 113 4.04 -36.71 29.18
C LEU A 113 5.01 -37.90 29.10
N PRO A 114 4.76 -39.02 29.81
CA PRO A 114 5.58 -40.22 29.71
C PRO A 114 5.18 -41.03 28.46
N VAL A 115 6.20 -41.43 27.65
CA VAL A 115 6.07 -42.26 26.48
C VAL A 115 6.77 -43.60 26.74
N LYS A 116 6.04 -44.69 26.77
CA LYS A 116 6.61 -46.03 27.00
C LYS A 116 7.54 -46.46 25.89
N ALA A 117 8.46 -47.39 26.19
CA ALA A 117 9.30 -48.01 25.16
C ALA A 117 8.47 -48.56 24.00
N GLY A 118 8.87 -48.24 22.77
CA GLY A 118 8.22 -48.64 21.52
C GLY A 118 6.90 -47.91 21.22
N SER A 119 6.45 -46.99 22.10
CA SER A 119 5.22 -46.21 21.89
C SER A 119 5.48 -44.88 21.20
N THR A 120 4.40 -44.31 20.65
CA THR A 120 4.40 -42.97 20.00
C THR A 120 3.42 -42.04 20.65
N GLU A 121 3.73 -40.75 20.65
CA GLU A 121 2.80 -39.69 21.08
C GLU A 121 2.85 -38.49 20.12
N PRO A 122 1.70 -37.86 19.83
CA PRO A 122 1.63 -36.68 18.99
C PRO A 122 2.07 -35.44 19.75
N VAL A 123 2.77 -34.55 19.06
CA VAL A 123 3.04 -33.18 19.49
C VAL A 123 2.52 -32.26 18.41
N GLU A 124 1.52 -31.42 18.72
CA GLU A 124 0.89 -30.51 17.77
C GLU A 124 1.32 -29.08 18.08
N LEU A 125 1.68 -28.31 17.07
CA LEU A 125 1.80 -26.87 17.13
C LEU A 125 0.60 -26.21 16.47
N THR A 126 -0.04 -25.27 17.16
CA THR A 126 -1.00 -24.35 16.58
C THR A 126 -0.40 -22.95 16.54
N TRP A 127 -0.68 -22.18 15.51
CA TRP A 127 -0.20 -20.80 15.39
C TRP A 127 -1.23 -19.88 14.76
N GLN A 128 -1.15 -18.59 15.06
CA GLN A 128 -1.98 -17.55 14.49
C GLN A 128 -1.13 -16.55 13.73
N THR A 129 -1.51 -16.27 12.48
CA THR A 129 -0.79 -15.35 11.63
C THR A 129 -0.97 -13.88 12.03
N ARG A 130 -2.07 -13.53 12.73
CA ARG A 130 -2.40 -12.16 13.18
C ARG A 130 -2.20 -11.14 12.04
N THR A 131 -1.48 -10.05 12.31
CA THR A 131 -1.15 -8.97 11.37
C THR A 131 0.26 -9.10 10.77
N ASN A 132 0.89 -10.28 10.86
CA ASN A 132 2.20 -10.48 10.24
C ASN A 132 2.12 -10.28 8.72
N ASN A 133 3.20 -9.79 8.11
CA ASN A 133 3.30 -9.57 6.67
C ASN A 133 4.72 -9.93 6.20
N GLY A 134 4.82 -10.77 5.18
CA GLY A 134 6.08 -11.29 4.66
C GLY A 134 6.49 -12.61 5.31
N ASP A 135 7.78 -12.81 5.51
CA ASP A 135 8.33 -14.05 6.06
C ASP A 135 7.86 -14.29 7.49
N TYR A 136 7.43 -15.50 7.75
CA TYR A 136 6.93 -15.94 9.05
C TYR A 136 7.67 -17.19 9.48
N ARG A 137 8.31 -17.12 10.67
CA ARG A 137 8.94 -18.27 11.29
C ARG A 137 8.70 -18.23 12.79
N LYS A 138 8.28 -19.36 13.39
CA LYS A 138 8.10 -19.53 14.82
C LYS A 138 8.65 -20.86 15.23
N THR A 139 9.12 -20.95 16.49
CA THR A 139 9.67 -22.16 17.07
C THR A 139 9.00 -22.51 18.38
N ALA A 140 8.98 -23.82 18.67
CA ALA A 140 8.62 -24.36 19.98
C ALA A 140 9.67 -25.37 20.41
N ARG A 141 9.95 -25.41 21.71
CA ARG A 141 10.94 -26.30 22.29
C ARG A 141 10.28 -27.39 23.11
N ILE A 142 10.60 -28.63 22.82
CA ILE A 142 10.16 -29.81 23.54
C ILE A 142 11.36 -30.38 24.28
N GLY A 143 11.30 -30.39 25.60
CA GLY A 143 12.31 -31.03 26.44
C GLY A 143 12.09 -32.53 26.48
N THR A 144 13.19 -33.28 26.56
CA THR A 144 13.18 -34.71 26.72
C THR A 144 14.15 -35.14 27.82
N ASN A 145 14.04 -36.37 28.32
CA ASN A 145 15.03 -37.00 29.18
C ASN A 145 16.00 -37.89 28.39
N ASP A 146 15.99 -37.84 27.03
CA ASP A 146 17.00 -38.48 26.21
C ASP A 146 18.32 -37.72 26.36
N PRO A 147 19.40 -38.36 26.87
CA PRO A 147 20.69 -37.69 27.05
C PRO A 147 21.34 -37.22 25.75
N LYS A 148 20.97 -37.81 24.60
CA LYS A 148 21.47 -37.42 23.28
C LYS A 148 20.69 -36.24 22.67
N GLN A 149 19.43 -36.09 23.02
CA GLN A 149 18.52 -35.07 22.48
C GLN A 149 17.69 -34.44 23.60
N PRO A 150 18.28 -33.70 24.55
CA PRO A 150 17.58 -33.16 25.71
C PRO A 150 16.57 -32.07 25.35
N VAL A 151 16.71 -31.45 24.17
CA VAL A 151 15.78 -30.45 23.64
C VAL A 151 15.62 -30.65 22.14
N ILE A 152 14.38 -30.76 21.69
CA ILE A 152 14.01 -30.78 20.29
C ILE A 152 13.30 -29.47 19.95
N THR A 153 13.78 -28.77 18.93
CA THR A 153 13.18 -27.51 18.45
C THR A 153 12.36 -27.79 17.20
N LEU A 154 11.05 -27.63 17.31
CA LEU A 154 10.13 -27.67 16.19
C LEU A 154 9.97 -26.28 15.62
N ALA A 155 9.93 -26.16 14.30
CA ALA A 155 9.73 -24.88 13.62
C ALA A 155 8.58 -24.95 12.61
N ILE A 156 7.90 -23.82 12.48
CA ILE A 156 6.95 -23.58 11.39
C ILE A 156 7.42 -22.36 10.61
N GLU A 157 7.37 -22.42 9.30
CA GLU A 157 7.78 -21.31 8.44
C GLU A 157 6.93 -21.20 7.17
N GLY A 158 6.83 -19.98 6.64
CA GLY A 158 6.11 -19.68 5.42
C GLY A 158 6.00 -18.18 5.21
N LYS A 159 5.03 -17.76 4.43
CA LYS A 159 4.77 -16.34 4.17
C LYS A 159 3.33 -16.00 4.52
N VAL A 160 3.14 -14.80 5.09
CA VAL A 160 1.83 -14.30 5.48
C VAL A 160 1.59 -12.99 4.74
N TYR A 161 0.40 -12.83 4.17
CA TYR A 161 0.00 -11.61 3.47
C TYR A 161 -1.43 -11.21 3.82
N PRO A 162 -1.85 -9.96 3.57
CA PRO A 162 -3.26 -9.59 3.60
C PRO A 162 -4.07 -10.51 2.67
N ALA A 163 -5.28 -10.86 3.09
CA ALA A 163 -6.18 -11.73 2.32
C ALA A 163 -6.43 -11.22 0.90
N VAL A 164 -6.57 -9.89 0.77
CA VAL A 164 -6.70 -9.20 -0.52
C VAL A 164 -5.76 -8.01 -0.53
N ILE A 165 -5.00 -7.84 -1.60
CA ILE A 165 -4.05 -6.75 -1.81
C ILE A 165 -4.50 -5.94 -3.02
N VAL A 166 -4.55 -4.62 -2.87
CA VAL A 166 -4.82 -3.66 -3.95
C VAL A 166 -3.51 -3.00 -4.37
N MET A 167 -3.24 -2.93 -5.67
CA MET A 167 -2.00 -2.36 -6.23
C MET A 167 -2.28 -1.32 -7.30
N PRO A 168 -1.47 -0.24 -7.39
CA PRO A 168 -0.49 0.21 -6.41
C PRO A 168 -1.17 0.85 -5.19
N GLY A 169 -0.92 0.30 -3.99
CA GLY A 169 -1.40 0.84 -2.71
C GLY A 169 -2.91 0.73 -2.48
N GLU A 170 -3.31 0.79 -1.22
CA GLU A 170 -4.73 0.72 -0.79
C GLU A 170 -5.44 2.08 -0.80
N GLY A 171 -4.79 3.11 -1.35
CA GLY A 171 -5.33 4.48 -1.35
C GLY A 171 -6.53 4.68 -2.28
N ALA A 172 -7.17 5.83 -2.12
CA ALA A 172 -8.24 6.26 -3.01
C ALA A 172 -7.76 6.35 -4.47
N ILE A 173 -8.67 6.12 -5.41
CA ILE A 173 -8.44 6.35 -6.83
C ILE A 173 -8.63 7.83 -7.09
N ALA A 174 -7.54 8.51 -7.42
CA ALA A 174 -7.55 9.93 -7.71
C ALA A 174 -7.50 10.16 -9.23
N PHE A 175 -8.58 10.69 -9.77
CA PHE A 175 -8.60 11.19 -11.15
C PHE A 175 -7.98 12.60 -11.26
N ASN A 176 -7.55 13.20 -10.13
CA ASN A 176 -7.05 14.58 -10.08
C ASN A 176 -8.01 15.56 -10.76
N THR A 177 -7.55 16.27 -11.81
CA THR A 177 -8.39 17.15 -12.62
C THR A 177 -8.47 16.59 -14.03
N VAL A 178 -9.67 16.23 -14.48
CA VAL A 178 -9.95 15.62 -15.78
C VAL A 178 -10.95 16.44 -16.57
N SER A 179 -10.92 16.28 -17.88
CA SER A 179 -11.88 16.91 -18.78
C SER A 179 -13.15 16.08 -18.90
N ASN A 180 -14.31 16.74 -19.11
CA ASN A 180 -15.56 16.05 -19.35
C ASN A 180 -15.81 15.73 -20.84
N ASP A 181 -14.89 15.98 -21.74
CA ASP A 181 -15.07 15.75 -23.16
C ASP A 181 -14.67 14.34 -23.62
N GLU A 182 -13.93 13.61 -22.81
CA GLU A 182 -13.51 12.24 -23.05
C GLU A 182 -13.55 11.40 -21.76
N ASP A 183 -13.64 10.09 -21.95
CA ASP A 183 -13.55 9.16 -20.82
C ASP A 183 -12.14 9.21 -20.22
N SER A 184 -12.08 9.19 -18.90
CA SER A 184 -10.81 9.07 -18.19
C SER A 184 -10.74 7.74 -17.46
N VAL A 185 -9.58 7.07 -17.53
CA VAL A 185 -9.39 5.71 -17.00
C VAL A 185 -8.34 5.69 -15.91
N ALA A 186 -8.64 4.97 -14.84
CA ALA A 186 -7.69 4.62 -13.79
C ALA A 186 -7.70 3.10 -13.58
N LEU A 187 -6.51 2.54 -13.34
CA LEU A 187 -6.33 1.10 -13.20
C LEU A 187 -5.89 0.75 -11.78
N ARG A 188 -6.37 -0.39 -11.28
CA ARG A 188 -5.88 -1.03 -10.04
C ARG A 188 -5.79 -2.53 -10.24
N GLY A 189 -4.72 -3.11 -9.71
CA GLY A 189 -4.64 -4.55 -9.54
C GLY A 189 -5.29 -4.97 -8.23
N ILE A 190 -5.95 -6.11 -8.21
CA ILE A 190 -6.46 -6.76 -7.01
C ILE A 190 -6.06 -8.22 -7.03
N VAL A 191 -5.40 -8.68 -5.97
CA VAL A 191 -4.80 -10.01 -5.91
C VAL A 191 -4.96 -10.62 -4.52
N SER A 192 -4.88 -11.95 -4.45
CA SER A 192 -4.70 -12.71 -3.22
C SER A 192 -3.51 -13.64 -3.39
N LYS A 193 -2.55 -13.63 -2.44
CA LYS A 193 -1.36 -14.49 -2.52
C LYS A 193 -1.59 -15.88 -1.93
N ASP A 194 -2.56 -16.04 -1.05
CA ASP A 194 -2.97 -17.33 -0.50
C ASP A 194 -4.08 -18.01 -1.33
N ARG A 195 -4.76 -17.23 -2.19
CA ARG A 195 -5.80 -17.70 -3.12
C ARG A 195 -5.64 -17.04 -4.49
N PRO A 196 -4.65 -17.46 -5.30
CA PRO A 196 -4.41 -16.87 -6.61
C PRO A 196 -5.60 -16.93 -7.56
N GLU A 197 -6.48 -17.94 -7.38
CA GLU A 197 -7.71 -18.16 -8.14
C GLU A 197 -8.91 -17.32 -7.66
N MET A 198 -8.73 -16.42 -6.68
CA MET A 198 -9.77 -15.53 -6.16
C MET A 198 -10.53 -14.82 -7.28
N LYS A 199 -11.86 -14.82 -7.21
CA LYS A 199 -12.75 -14.20 -8.20
C LYS A 199 -13.36 -12.91 -7.67
N ILE A 200 -13.60 -11.98 -8.59
CA ILE A 200 -14.45 -10.83 -8.34
C ILE A 200 -15.90 -11.25 -8.53
N THR A 201 -16.71 -11.11 -7.50
CA THR A 201 -18.10 -11.55 -7.47
C THR A 201 -19.10 -10.42 -7.69
N GLU A 202 -18.69 -9.19 -7.37
CA GLU A 202 -19.56 -8.02 -7.41
C GLU A 202 -18.74 -6.75 -7.67
N LEU A 203 -19.28 -5.81 -8.46
CA LEU A 203 -18.73 -4.47 -8.67
C LEU A 203 -19.91 -3.49 -8.69
N VAL A 204 -19.97 -2.62 -7.68
CA VAL A 204 -21.07 -1.64 -7.54
C VAL A 204 -20.48 -0.25 -7.30
N SER A 205 -20.77 0.67 -8.22
CA SER A 205 -20.46 2.09 -8.06
C SER A 205 -21.61 2.78 -7.33
N SER A 206 -21.30 3.68 -6.37
CA SER A 206 -22.31 4.56 -5.75
C SER A 206 -22.97 5.50 -6.76
N ASN A 207 -22.28 5.77 -7.87
CA ASN A 207 -22.75 6.63 -8.95
C ASN A 207 -22.35 6.04 -10.33
N PRO A 208 -23.12 5.05 -10.85
CA PRO A 208 -22.79 4.37 -12.09
C PRO A 208 -22.93 5.23 -13.34
N GLU A 209 -23.62 6.36 -13.26
CA GLU A 209 -23.68 7.38 -14.31
C GLU A 209 -22.34 8.11 -14.47
N LEU A 210 -21.61 8.27 -13.38
CA LEU A 210 -20.33 8.97 -13.33
C LEU A 210 -19.15 8.00 -13.46
N ILE A 211 -19.15 6.92 -12.68
CA ILE A 211 -18.05 5.95 -12.59
C ILE A 211 -18.54 4.57 -12.99
N GLU A 212 -18.02 4.06 -14.09
CA GLU A 212 -18.13 2.66 -14.46
C GLU A 212 -16.90 1.89 -13.96
N VAL A 213 -17.11 0.68 -13.44
CA VAL A 213 -16.01 -0.21 -13.05
C VAL A 213 -16.16 -1.57 -13.71
N LYS A 214 -15.05 -2.08 -14.25
CA LYS A 214 -14.96 -3.41 -14.86
C LYS A 214 -13.78 -4.18 -14.29
N SER A 215 -13.85 -5.50 -14.32
CA SER A 215 -12.77 -6.39 -13.91
C SER A 215 -12.37 -7.29 -15.05
N HIS A 216 -11.07 -7.46 -15.23
CA HIS A 216 -10.48 -8.40 -16.18
C HIS A 216 -9.42 -9.25 -15.45
N PRO A 217 -9.26 -10.54 -15.78
CA PRO A 217 -8.10 -11.29 -15.31
C PRO A 217 -6.81 -10.60 -15.76
N MET A 218 -5.79 -10.58 -14.91
CA MET A 218 -4.45 -10.09 -15.30
C MET A 218 -3.87 -10.95 -16.40
N THR A 219 -3.16 -10.34 -17.35
CA THR A 219 -2.33 -11.08 -18.30
C THR A 219 -1.13 -11.68 -17.58
N PRO A 220 -0.49 -12.71 -18.15
CA PRO A 220 0.73 -13.29 -17.57
C PRO A 220 1.84 -12.23 -17.35
N GLU A 221 1.95 -11.25 -18.24
CA GLU A 221 2.92 -10.15 -18.14
C GLU A 221 2.59 -9.23 -16.96
N GLN A 222 1.32 -8.88 -16.78
CA GLN A 222 0.87 -8.06 -15.64
C GLN A 222 1.09 -8.79 -14.32
N ALA A 223 0.75 -10.08 -14.24
CA ALA A 223 0.97 -10.89 -13.05
C ALA A 223 2.47 -10.99 -12.70
N LYS A 224 3.33 -11.19 -13.70
CA LYS A 224 4.79 -11.20 -13.54
C LYS A 224 5.34 -9.86 -13.03
N GLN A 225 4.89 -8.74 -13.60
CA GLN A 225 5.28 -7.40 -13.14
C GLN A 225 4.85 -7.13 -11.70
N ALA A 226 3.65 -7.59 -11.34
CA ALA A 226 3.10 -7.49 -10.00
C ALA A 226 3.71 -8.48 -8.99
N GLN A 227 4.56 -9.42 -9.44
CA GLN A 227 5.15 -10.49 -8.63
C GLN A 227 4.10 -11.35 -7.92
N VAL A 228 3.05 -11.71 -8.66
CA VAL A 228 1.95 -12.56 -8.22
C VAL A 228 1.72 -13.70 -9.22
N GLU A 229 1.03 -14.74 -8.80
CA GLU A 229 0.70 -15.88 -9.65
C GLU A 229 -0.47 -15.54 -10.58
N ALA A 230 -1.52 -14.91 -10.03
CA ALA A 230 -2.68 -14.43 -10.77
C ALA A 230 -3.36 -13.27 -10.03
N GLY A 231 -4.35 -12.64 -10.67
CA GLY A 231 -5.14 -11.57 -10.10
C GLY A 231 -6.10 -10.96 -11.11
N HIS A 232 -6.69 -9.84 -10.72
CA HIS A 232 -7.59 -9.07 -11.57
C HIS A 232 -7.10 -7.64 -11.73
N GLU A 233 -7.30 -7.07 -12.91
CA GLU A 233 -7.19 -5.65 -13.18
C GLU A 233 -8.60 -5.03 -13.09
N LEU A 234 -8.75 -4.03 -12.25
CA LEU A 234 -9.96 -3.21 -12.15
C LEU A 234 -9.77 -1.95 -12.98
N VAL A 235 -10.68 -1.73 -13.90
CA VAL A 235 -10.71 -0.56 -14.80
C VAL A 235 -11.82 0.36 -14.31
N PHE A 236 -11.44 1.52 -13.80
CA PHE A 236 -12.36 2.58 -13.38
C PHE A 236 -12.44 3.61 -14.48
N THR A 237 -13.61 3.80 -15.06
CA THR A 237 -13.86 4.76 -16.13
C THR A 237 -14.74 5.89 -15.62
N LEU A 238 -14.21 7.10 -15.58
CA LEU A 238 -14.96 8.34 -15.41
C LEU A 238 -15.54 8.71 -16.77
N LYS A 239 -16.86 8.75 -16.87
CA LYS A 239 -17.57 8.93 -18.16
C LYS A 239 -17.51 10.38 -18.65
N ALA A 240 -17.34 10.52 -19.95
CA ALA A 240 -17.49 11.79 -20.64
C ALA A 240 -18.90 12.39 -20.45
N GLY A 241 -19.03 13.72 -20.55
CA GLY A 241 -20.29 14.43 -20.33
C GLY A 241 -20.67 14.60 -18.86
N SER A 242 -19.86 14.16 -17.92
CA SER A 242 -20.08 14.30 -16.49
C SER A 242 -20.19 15.78 -16.08
N LYS A 243 -20.98 16.05 -15.03
CA LYS A 243 -21.14 17.40 -14.48
C LYS A 243 -19.80 17.96 -13.98
N LEU A 244 -19.60 19.27 -14.23
CA LEU A 244 -18.41 19.97 -13.73
C LEU A 244 -18.44 20.06 -12.19
N GLY A 245 -17.29 19.93 -11.57
CA GLY A 245 -17.12 20.04 -10.13
C GLY A 245 -16.31 18.91 -9.53
N SER A 246 -16.07 19.01 -8.23
CA SER A 246 -15.41 17.95 -7.47
C SER A 246 -16.40 16.82 -7.17
N PHE A 247 -15.90 15.58 -7.18
CA PHE A 247 -16.68 14.40 -6.80
C PHE A 247 -15.88 13.51 -5.85
N ALA A 248 -16.63 12.76 -5.02
CA ALA A 248 -16.10 11.70 -4.17
C ALA A 248 -17.15 10.60 -4.12
N GLU A 249 -16.81 9.47 -4.72
CA GLU A 249 -17.68 8.31 -4.89
C GLU A 249 -17.05 7.08 -4.25
N GLU A 250 -17.85 6.04 -4.07
CA GLU A 250 -17.39 4.75 -3.55
C GLU A 250 -17.71 3.63 -4.54
N VAL A 251 -16.79 2.70 -4.66
CA VAL A 251 -16.99 1.46 -5.41
C VAL A 251 -16.83 0.29 -4.46
N LEU A 252 -17.91 -0.49 -4.33
CA LEU A 252 -17.92 -1.76 -3.63
C LEU A 252 -17.41 -2.86 -4.55
N ILE A 253 -16.47 -3.65 -4.06
CA ILE A 253 -15.87 -4.78 -4.76
C ILE A 253 -16.16 -6.03 -3.91
N GLY A 254 -16.92 -6.97 -4.46
CA GLY A 254 -17.10 -8.29 -3.86
C GLY A 254 -16.04 -9.27 -4.34
N THR A 255 -15.60 -10.15 -3.47
CA THR A 255 -14.69 -11.26 -3.78
C THR A 255 -15.23 -12.57 -3.20
N ASP A 256 -14.75 -13.70 -3.70
CA ASP A 256 -15.03 -15.01 -3.11
C ASP A 256 -14.04 -15.40 -2.00
N HIS A 257 -13.14 -14.47 -1.59
CA HIS A 257 -12.23 -14.71 -0.50
C HIS A 257 -12.95 -14.69 0.86
N PRO A 258 -12.91 -15.79 1.66
CA PRO A 258 -13.74 -15.91 2.87
C PRO A 258 -13.42 -14.88 3.96
N LEU A 259 -12.16 -14.42 4.03
CA LEU A 259 -11.73 -13.42 5.00
C LEU A 259 -11.92 -11.98 4.54
N LYS A 260 -12.16 -11.75 3.25
CA LYS A 260 -12.34 -10.42 2.68
C LYS A 260 -13.40 -10.44 1.58
N PRO A 261 -14.65 -10.85 1.89
CA PRO A 261 -15.71 -10.99 0.89
C PRO A 261 -16.12 -9.64 0.27
N ARG A 262 -15.79 -8.53 0.92
CA ARG A 262 -16.08 -7.18 0.43
C ARG A 262 -14.99 -6.18 0.81
N LEU A 263 -14.72 -5.25 -0.09
CA LEU A 263 -13.91 -4.07 0.15
C LEU A 263 -14.50 -2.87 -0.57
N THR A 264 -14.29 -1.67 -0.03
CA THR A 264 -14.76 -0.42 -0.63
C THR A 264 -13.57 0.43 -1.02
N MET A 265 -13.59 0.93 -2.25
CA MET A 265 -12.58 1.87 -2.75
C MET A 265 -13.21 3.24 -2.96
N LYS A 266 -12.53 4.28 -2.47
CA LYS A 266 -12.91 5.66 -2.72
C LYS A 266 -12.37 6.10 -4.08
N VAL A 267 -13.21 6.82 -4.84
CA VAL A 267 -12.87 7.38 -6.15
C VAL A 267 -13.15 8.87 -6.11
N MET A 268 -12.14 9.70 -6.35
CA MET A 268 -12.28 11.14 -6.23
C MET A 268 -11.57 11.90 -7.35
N GLY A 269 -12.03 13.11 -7.61
CA GLY A 269 -11.42 14.00 -8.59
C GLY A 269 -12.18 15.30 -8.78
N LYS A 270 -11.73 16.09 -9.74
CA LYS A 270 -12.42 17.31 -10.21
C LYS A 270 -12.66 17.19 -11.72
N VAL A 271 -13.92 17.25 -12.11
CA VAL A 271 -14.33 17.32 -13.53
C VAL A 271 -14.33 18.78 -13.95
N THR A 272 -13.66 19.08 -15.03
CA THR A 272 -13.60 20.44 -15.61
C THR A 272 -14.06 20.41 -17.06
N GLY A 273 -14.29 21.56 -17.65
CA GLY A 273 -14.44 21.67 -19.09
C GLY A 273 -13.13 21.32 -19.82
N PRO A 274 -13.20 21.15 -21.16
CA PRO A 274 -12.04 20.78 -21.98
C PRO A 274 -10.95 21.87 -22.00
N ILE A 275 -11.31 23.09 -21.59
CA ILE A 275 -10.39 24.22 -21.49
C ILE A 275 -10.30 24.68 -20.04
N LEU A 276 -9.08 24.67 -19.51
CA LEU A 276 -8.76 25.13 -18.15
C LEU A 276 -8.22 26.56 -18.17
N LEU A 277 -8.63 27.30 -17.15
CA LEU A 277 -8.08 28.61 -16.80
C LEU A 277 -7.32 28.50 -15.48
N THR A 278 -6.12 29.06 -15.41
CA THR A 278 -5.35 29.11 -14.15
C THR A 278 -4.66 30.47 -14.03
N PRO A 279 -5.10 31.33 -13.13
CA PRO A 279 -6.28 31.22 -12.23
C PRO A 279 -7.63 31.21 -12.98
N GLU A 280 -8.70 30.72 -12.34
CA GLU A 280 -10.04 30.60 -12.93
C GLU A 280 -10.74 31.96 -13.14
N ARG A 281 -10.16 33.04 -12.59
CA ARG A 281 -10.64 34.44 -12.73
C ARG A 281 -9.46 35.40 -12.77
N VAL A 282 -9.66 36.59 -13.32
CA VAL A 282 -8.75 37.71 -13.22
C VAL A 282 -9.06 38.48 -11.94
N TYR A 283 -8.05 38.66 -11.09
CA TYR A 283 -8.22 39.35 -9.79
C TYR A 283 -7.08 40.31 -9.54
N LEU A 284 -7.32 41.62 -9.78
CA LEU A 284 -6.36 42.72 -9.62
C LEU A 284 -6.83 43.72 -8.58
N ARG A 285 -6.05 43.98 -7.54
CA ARG A 285 -6.40 44.92 -6.44
C ARG A 285 -5.40 46.04 -6.24
N ASN A 286 -4.18 45.90 -6.66
CA ASN A 286 -3.09 46.83 -6.35
C ASN A 286 -2.67 47.61 -7.59
N LEU A 287 -3.61 48.27 -8.25
CA LEU A 287 -3.30 49.09 -9.41
C LEU A 287 -3.90 50.51 -9.28
N THR A 288 -3.20 51.50 -9.83
CA THR A 288 -3.65 52.88 -9.84
C THR A 288 -4.03 53.31 -11.25
N SER A 289 -4.93 54.30 -11.36
CA SER A 289 -5.40 54.81 -12.62
C SER A 289 -4.23 55.31 -13.52
N SER A 290 -3.16 55.86 -12.94
CA SER A 290 -2.02 56.39 -13.68
C SER A 290 -1.17 55.34 -14.38
N PHE A 291 -1.02 54.15 -13.78
CA PHE A 291 -0.09 53.16 -14.25
C PHE A 291 -0.76 51.91 -14.85
N GLY A 292 -2.03 51.66 -14.47
CA GLY A 292 -2.70 50.42 -14.82
C GLY A 292 -2.05 49.22 -14.14
N GLY A 293 -2.20 48.04 -14.73
CA GLY A 293 -1.62 46.77 -14.25
C GLY A 293 -1.97 45.61 -15.14
N SER A 294 -1.42 44.44 -14.84
CA SER A 294 -1.72 43.25 -15.62
C SER A 294 -1.71 41.98 -14.76
N GLU A 295 -2.47 40.99 -15.20
CA GLU A 295 -2.46 39.63 -14.65
C GLU A 295 -2.35 38.64 -15.77
N GLU A 296 -1.66 37.49 -15.49
CA GLU A 296 -1.48 36.42 -16.43
C GLU A 296 -2.38 35.24 -16.07
N VAL A 297 -3.13 34.76 -17.04
CA VAL A 297 -3.98 33.55 -16.93
C VAL A 297 -3.47 32.53 -17.92
N THR A 298 -3.13 31.32 -17.45
CA THR A 298 -2.86 30.21 -18.35
C THR A 298 -4.18 29.64 -18.86
N VAL A 299 -4.32 29.59 -20.18
CA VAL A 299 -5.45 28.96 -20.87
C VAL A 299 -4.96 27.67 -21.50
N TRP A 300 -5.53 26.52 -21.12
CA TRP A 300 -5.08 25.22 -21.60
C TRP A 300 -6.23 24.37 -22.13
N ALA A 301 -6.27 24.19 -23.46
CA ALA A 301 -7.10 23.19 -24.12
C ALA A 301 -6.37 21.86 -24.10
N ARG A 302 -6.86 20.92 -23.28
CA ARG A 302 -6.27 19.59 -23.13
C ARG A 302 -6.65 18.70 -24.31
N GLY A 303 -5.79 17.71 -24.61
CA GLY A 303 -6.06 16.68 -25.61
C GLY A 303 -6.09 17.17 -27.06
N ARG A 304 -6.29 18.46 -27.32
CA ARG A 304 -6.45 19.04 -28.64
C ARG A 304 -5.40 20.11 -28.94
N SER A 305 -4.59 19.86 -29.93
CA SER A 305 -3.60 20.82 -30.44
C SER A 305 -4.20 21.79 -31.45
N GLY A 306 -3.65 23.01 -31.51
CA GLY A 306 -4.03 24.02 -32.49
C GLY A 306 -5.33 24.76 -32.20
N VAL A 307 -5.88 24.67 -30.98
CA VAL A 307 -7.09 25.44 -30.58
C VAL A 307 -6.78 26.92 -30.61
N LYS A 308 -7.62 27.68 -31.29
CA LYS A 308 -7.51 29.13 -31.43
C LYS A 308 -8.48 29.83 -30.48
N PHE A 309 -8.08 30.97 -29.97
CA PHE A 309 -8.87 31.82 -29.09
C PHE A 309 -9.04 33.22 -29.71
N GLU A 310 -10.25 33.75 -29.68
CA GLU A 310 -10.59 35.10 -30.11
C GLU A 310 -11.35 35.81 -28.98
N VAL A 311 -11.01 37.05 -28.68
CA VAL A 311 -11.70 37.88 -27.69
C VAL A 311 -13.00 38.42 -28.28
N ALA A 312 -14.15 37.86 -27.85
CA ALA A 312 -15.46 38.29 -28.32
C ALA A 312 -16.03 39.48 -27.49
N LYS A 313 -15.72 39.52 -26.17
CA LYS A 313 -16.11 40.59 -25.26
C LYS A 313 -15.00 40.80 -24.24
N LYS A 314 -14.76 42.05 -23.86
CA LYS A 314 -13.88 42.43 -22.76
C LYS A 314 -14.40 43.71 -22.08
N PRO A 315 -14.07 43.97 -20.81
CA PRO A 315 -14.39 45.23 -20.15
C PRO A 315 -13.73 46.42 -20.85
N GLU A 316 -14.33 47.58 -20.76
CA GLU A 316 -13.74 48.82 -21.25
C GLU A 316 -12.43 49.15 -20.49
N GLY A 317 -11.41 49.62 -21.21
CA GLY A 317 -10.10 49.91 -20.62
C GLY A 317 -9.23 48.70 -20.31
N VAL A 318 -9.65 47.51 -20.74
CA VAL A 318 -8.89 46.24 -20.59
C VAL A 318 -8.45 45.73 -21.94
N ASP A 319 -7.17 45.35 -22.06
CA ASP A 319 -6.63 44.64 -23.20
C ASP A 319 -6.31 43.21 -22.86
N VAL A 320 -6.44 42.34 -23.90
CA VAL A 320 -6.20 40.88 -23.75
C VAL A 320 -5.30 40.41 -24.89
N ALA A 321 -4.19 39.81 -24.56
CA ALA A 321 -3.24 39.27 -25.50
C ALA A 321 -2.96 37.78 -25.19
N PHE A 322 -2.64 36.98 -26.26
CA PHE A 322 -2.32 35.57 -26.12
C PHE A 322 -0.91 35.28 -26.66
N GLU A 323 -0.11 34.57 -25.87
CA GLU A 323 1.18 34.04 -26.28
C GLU A 323 1.14 32.49 -26.13
N PRO A 324 1.50 31.76 -27.22
CA PRO A 324 1.51 30.29 -27.14
C PRO A 324 2.65 29.80 -26.23
N ILE A 325 2.36 28.81 -25.41
CA ILE A 325 3.33 28.11 -24.55
C ILE A 325 3.62 26.74 -25.18
N LYS A 326 4.90 26.48 -25.47
CA LYS A 326 5.32 25.16 -25.98
C LYS A 326 5.08 24.08 -24.91
N LEU A 327 4.39 23.03 -25.29
CA LEU A 327 4.20 21.85 -24.44
C LEU A 327 5.39 20.90 -24.57
N PRO A 328 5.67 20.07 -23.53
CA PRO A 328 6.62 18.97 -23.63
C PRO A 328 6.25 17.99 -24.74
N ASP A 329 7.25 17.30 -25.30
CA ASP A 329 7.04 16.28 -26.32
C ASP A 329 6.12 15.16 -25.80
N GLY A 330 5.16 14.75 -26.63
CA GLY A 330 4.16 13.72 -26.29
C GLY A 330 2.91 14.25 -25.55
N VAL A 331 2.90 15.49 -25.07
CA VAL A 331 1.72 16.10 -24.44
C VAL A 331 0.83 16.73 -25.51
N LYS A 332 -0.38 16.17 -25.68
CA LYS A 332 -1.38 16.74 -26.60
C LYS A 332 -2.13 17.90 -25.94
N GLY A 333 -2.29 18.99 -26.67
CA GLY A 333 -3.01 20.16 -26.17
C GLY A 333 -2.58 21.46 -26.84
N SER A 334 -3.25 22.56 -26.48
CA SER A 334 -2.87 23.93 -26.82
C SER A 334 -2.83 24.73 -25.52
N ARG A 335 -1.69 25.31 -25.21
CA ARG A 335 -1.50 26.10 -24.00
C ARG A 335 -1.06 27.52 -24.35
N TYR A 336 -1.72 28.50 -23.74
CA TYR A 336 -1.45 29.91 -23.96
C TYR A 336 -1.30 30.64 -22.63
N LYS A 337 -0.45 31.63 -22.62
CA LYS A 337 -0.44 32.68 -21.63
C LYS A 337 -1.37 33.79 -22.12
N MET A 338 -2.47 34.02 -21.45
CA MET A 338 -3.38 35.14 -21.66
C MET A 338 -2.98 36.25 -20.70
N THR A 339 -2.52 37.38 -21.24
CA THR A 339 -2.21 38.56 -20.44
C THR A 339 -3.40 39.49 -20.50
N VAL A 340 -3.98 39.77 -19.33
CA VAL A 340 -5.08 40.77 -19.15
C VAL A 340 -4.48 42.04 -18.57
N LYS A 341 -4.52 43.14 -19.34
CA LYS A 341 -3.88 44.40 -18.99
C LYS A 341 -4.94 45.50 -18.83
N VAL A 342 -4.96 46.17 -17.68
CA VAL A 342 -5.68 47.39 -17.47
C VAL A 342 -4.84 48.55 -17.95
N LEU A 343 -5.39 49.35 -18.86
CA LEU A 343 -4.68 50.48 -19.47
C LEU A 343 -4.53 51.67 -18.50
N PRO A 344 -3.46 52.46 -18.59
CA PRO A 344 -3.37 53.73 -17.92
C PRO A 344 -4.54 54.65 -18.30
N GLY A 345 -5.03 55.46 -17.37
CA GLY A 345 -6.16 56.39 -17.59
C GLY A 345 -7.54 55.78 -17.32
N VAL A 346 -7.66 54.52 -16.98
CA VAL A 346 -8.93 53.89 -16.59
C VAL A 346 -9.39 54.56 -15.28
N PRO A 347 -10.66 55.00 -15.19
CA PRO A 347 -11.19 55.67 -13.98
C PRO A 347 -11.07 54.79 -12.74
N ALA A 348 -10.82 55.43 -11.58
CA ALA A 348 -10.82 54.70 -10.31
C ALA A 348 -12.21 54.12 -10.01
N GLY A 349 -12.24 52.89 -9.53
CA GLY A 349 -13.45 52.17 -9.22
C GLY A 349 -13.34 50.66 -9.45
N PRO A 350 -14.36 49.90 -9.10
CA PRO A 350 -14.41 48.46 -9.37
C PRO A 350 -14.80 48.19 -10.84
N ILE A 351 -14.14 47.18 -11.46
CA ILE A 351 -14.52 46.60 -12.73
C ILE A 351 -14.88 45.14 -12.43
N VAL A 352 -16.19 44.85 -12.34
CA VAL A 352 -16.73 43.52 -12.15
C VAL A 352 -17.50 43.16 -13.41
N ASP A 353 -16.90 42.32 -14.27
CA ASP A 353 -17.42 41.92 -15.58
C ASP A 353 -16.82 40.57 -15.97
N GLU A 354 -16.87 40.21 -17.24
CA GLU A 354 -16.29 38.99 -17.81
C GLU A 354 -15.56 39.29 -19.12
N ILE A 355 -14.49 38.50 -19.39
CA ILE A 355 -13.92 38.36 -20.71
C ILE A 355 -14.55 37.14 -21.36
N VAL A 356 -15.15 37.33 -22.54
CA VAL A 356 -15.73 36.23 -23.32
C VAL A 356 -14.77 35.89 -24.44
N LEU A 357 -14.30 34.62 -24.44
CA LEU A 357 -13.43 34.06 -25.46
C LEU A 357 -14.23 33.12 -26.35
N LYS A 358 -14.19 33.29 -27.64
CA LYS A 358 -14.62 32.30 -28.64
C LYS A 358 -13.47 31.35 -28.93
N THR A 359 -13.78 30.08 -29.17
CA THR A 359 -12.79 29.08 -29.52
C THR A 359 -13.29 28.18 -30.65
N ASP A 360 -12.37 27.56 -31.38
CA ASP A 360 -12.67 26.52 -32.37
C ASP A 360 -12.73 25.12 -31.77
N HIS A 361 -12.77 25.00 -30.41
CA HIS A 361 -12.93 23.74 -29.72
C HIS A 361 -14.40 23.23 -29.85
N PRO A 362 -14.65 22.01 -30.39
CA PRO A 362 -16.01 21.56 -30.72
C PRO A 362 -16.96 21.43 -29.53
N LYS A 363 -16.43 21.27 -28.31
CA LYS A 363 -17.20 21.13 -27.08
C LYS A 363 -17.08 22.34 -26.14
N ALA A 364 -16.41 23.39 -26.57
CA ALA A 364 -16.25 24.63 -25.80
C ALA A 364 -16.08 25.82 -26.74
N SER A 365 -17.12 26.13 -27.50
CA SER A 365 -17.12 27.27 -28.45
C SER A 365 -17.01 28.62 -27.79
N GLU A 366 -17.34 28.73 -26.50
CA GLU A 366 -17.28 29.95 -25.69
C GLU A 366 -16.76 29.64 -24.29
N ILE A 367 -15.92 30.53 -23.76
CA ILE A 367 -15.40 30.50 -22.41
C ILE A 367 -15.61 31.89 -21.79
N ARG A 368 -16.06 31.92 -20.53
CA ARG A 368 -16.23 33.13 -19.76
C ARG A 368 -15.19 33.20 -18.64
N VAL A 369 -14.39 34.25 -18.62
CA VAL A 369 -13.36 34.52 -17.61
C VAL A 369 -13.85 35.61 -16.71
N PRO A 370 -14.25 35.33 -15.48
CA PRO A 370 -14.69 36.40 -14.55
C PRO A 370 -13.56 37.36 -14.28
N VAL A 371 -13.91 38.67 -14.25
CA VAL A 371 -12.97 39.76 -13.97
C VAL A 371 -13.44 40.51 -12.72
N ASP A 372 -12.53 40.66 -11.78
CA ASP A 372 -12.74 41.41 -10.54
C ASP A 372 -11.50 42.28 -10.28
N ILE A 373 -11.57 43.54 -10.73
CA ILE A 373 -10.45 44.48 -10.72
C ILE A 373 -10.88 45.70 -9.89
N LEU A 374 -10.00 46.21 -9.04
CA LEU A 374 -10.17 47.45 -8.34
C LEU A 374 -9.07 48.42 -8.73
N VAL A 375 -9.46 49.48 -9.45
CA VAL A 375 -8.57 50.60 -9.81
C VAL A 375 -8.63 51.65 -8.69
N GLN A 376 -7.47 51.96 -8.12
CA GLN A 376 -7.35 53.00 -7.09
C GLN A 376 -7.13 54.37 -7.73
N ALA A 377 -7.59 55.41 -7.09
CA ALA A 377 -7.28 56.77 -7.50
C ALA A 377 -5.77 57.03 -7.39
N SER A 378 -5.22 57.76 -8.37
CA SER A 378 -3.85 58.23 -8.26
C SER A 378 -3.81 59.38 -7.26
N ASN A 379 -2.98 59.28 -6.26
CA ASN A 379 -2.71 60.40 -5.33
C ASN A 379 -1.89 61.48 -6.04
#